data_e10b9870d15b1fd49e5d646fa51220c7
#
_entry.id   e10b9870d15b1fd49e5d646fa51220c7
#
_cell.length_a   1.000
_cell.length_b   1.000
_cell.length_c   1.000
_cell.angle_alpha   90.00
_cell.angle_beta   90.00
_cell.angle_gamma   90.00
#
_symmetry.space_group_name_H-M   'P 1'
#
loop_
_entity.id
_entity.type
_entity.pdbx_description
1 polymer ?
#
loop_
_entity_poly.entity_id
_entity_poly.type
_entity_poly.pdbx_seq_one_letter_code
_entity_poly.pdbx_strand_id
1 'polypeptide(L)' 'MHQSTIHIEVKTDENRIPSAISWKASDTGAAENQPARAMFLSFWDPADKSALRIDLWTK' A
#
# COMPACT_ATOMS: atom_id res chain seq x y z
N MET A 1 -9.76 -5.61 22.48
CA MET A 1 -9.46 -5.93 21.07
C MET A 1 -8.50 -4.88 20.52
N HIS A 2 -7.45 -5.31 19.84
CA HIS A 2 -6.49 -4.40 19.21
C HIS A 2 -6.83 -4.23 17.75
N GLN A 3 -6.63 -3.04 17.26
CA GLN A 3 -6.85 -2.72 15.87
C GLN A 3 -5.61 -2.03 15.32
N SER A 4 -5.15 -2.50 14.19
CA SER A 4 -4.01 -1.92 13.51
C SER A 4 -4.47 -1.30 12.20
N THR A 5 -3.87 -0.18 11.84
CA THR A 5 -4.21 0.52 10.61
C THR A 5 -2.98 0.69 9.76
N ILE A 6 -3.09 0.35 8.49
CA ILE A 6 -2.07 0.63 7.50
C ILE A 6 -2.64 1.63 6.51
N HIS A 7 -1.93 2.72 6.33
CA HIS A 7 -2.35 3.78 5.42
C HIS A 7 -1.36 3.86 4.26
N ILE A 8 -1.86 3.80 3.05
CA ILE A 8 -1.03 3.84 1.85
C ILE A 8 -1.55 4.97 0.96
N GLU A 9 -0.64 5.84 0.53
CA GLU A 9 -0.97 6.90 -0.41
C GLU A 9 -0.17 6.71 -1.69
N VAL A 10 -0.85 6.81 -2.81
CA VAL A 10 -0.22 6.75 -4.12
C VAL A 10 -0.57 8.03 -4.85
N LYS A 11 0.46 8.79 -5.23
CA LYS A 11 0.28 9.99 -6.04
C LYS A 11 0.61 9.65 -7.48
N THR A 12 -0.25 10.09 -8.38
CA THR A 12 -0.05 9.86 -9.79
C THR A 12 0.16 11.19 -10.51
N ASP A 13 0.83 11.12 -11.65
CA ASP A 13 1.03 12.31 -12.47
C ASP A 13 -0.16 12.53 -13.42
N GLU A 14 0.00 13.45 -14.36
CA GLU A 14 -1.05 13.77 -15.32
C GLU A 14 -1.47 12.58 -16.17
N ASN A 15 -0.57 11.64 -16.37
CA ASN A 15 -0.82 10.45 -17.18
C ASN A 15 -1.26 9.26 -16.33
N ARG A 16 -1.59 9.49 -15.05
CA ARG A 16 -1.99 8.46 -14.10
C ARG A 16 -0.89 7.43 -13.84
N ILE A 17 0.35 7.86 -13.99
CA ILE A 17 1.49 7.01 -13.68
C ILE A 17 1.93 7.31 -12.25
N PRO A 18 2.11 6.30 -11.40
CA PRO A 18 2.53 6.56 -10.02
C PRO A 18 3.85 7.31 -9.96
N SER A 19 3.85 8.42 -9.25
CA SER A 19 5.03 9.26 -9.08
C SER A 19 5.59 9.19 -7.66
N ALA A 20 4.77 8.85 -6.69
CA ALA A 20 5.22 8.74 -5.31
C ALA A 20 4.30 7.79 -4.55
N ILE A 21 4.89 6.97 -3.71
CA ILE A 21 4.17 6.07 -2.82
C ILE A 21 4.67 6.33 -1.42
N SER A 22 3.75 6.48 -0.47
CA SER A 22 4.11 6.60 0.94
C SER A 22 3.17 5.72 1.77
N TRP A 23 3.65 5.30 2.93
CA TRP A 23 2.88 4.43 3.79
C TRP A 23 3.20 4.69 5.24
N LYS A 24 2.28 4.33 6.10
CA LYS A 24 2.50 4.33 7.55
C LYS A 24 1.68 3.21 8.17
N ALA A 25 2.12 2.73 9.30
CA ALA A 25 1.43 1.68 10.02
C ALA A 25 1.43 2.00 11.51
N SER A 26 0.32 1.74 12.17
CA SER A 26 0.14 2.14 13.56
C SER A 26 0.94 1.29 14.53
N ASP A 27 1.26 0.05 14.19
CA ASP A 27 1.89 -0.89 15.11
C ASP A 27 3.40 -1.02 14.97
N THR A 28 4.01 -0.36 14.01
CA THR A 28 5.41 -0.61 13.72
C THR A 28 6.33 0.53 14.13
N GLY A 29 5.79 1.55 14.80
CA GLY A 29 6.58 2.74 15.08
C GLY A 29 6.75 3.63 13.88
N ALA A 30 6.24 3.24 12.72
CA ALA A 30 6.26 4.08 11.53
C ALA A 30 5.07 5.05 11.58
N ALA A 31 5.10 5.94 12.56
CA ALA A 31 4.01 6.89 12.78
C ALA A 31 3.94 7.97 11.69
N GLU A 32 5.03 8.15 10.97
CA GLU A 32 5.10 9.11 9.88
C GLU A 32 5.14 8.37 8.55
N ASN A 33 4.73 9.05 7.49
CA ASN A 33 4.75 8.46 6.16
C ASN A 33 6.18 8.09 5.75
N GLN A 34 6.32 6.87 5.27
CA GLN A 34 7.59 6.37 4.77
C GLN A 34 7.53 6.31 3.25
N PRO A 35 8.56 6.78 2.55
CA PRO A 35 8.53 6.70 1.09
C PRO A 35 8.81 5.29 0.60
N ALA A 36 8.24 4.96 -0.54
CA ALA A 36 8.48 3.68 -1.20
C ALA A 36 8.50 3.90 -2.70
N ARG A 37 9.25 3.07 -3.41
CA ARG A 37 9.31 3.14 -4.87
C ARG A 37 8.48 2.06 -5.52
N ALA A 38 8.17 1.02 -4.80
CA ALA A 38 7.37 -0.08 -5.31
C ALA A 38 6.52 -0.62 -4.17
N MET A 39 5.40 -1.18 -4.54
CA MET A 39 4.47 -1.73 -3.57
C MET A 39 3.88 -3.01 -4.13
N PHE A 40 3.83 -4.03 -3.28
CA PHE A 40 3.18 -5.30 -3.62
C PHE A 40 2.19 -5.60 -2.52
N LEU A 41 0.93 -5.70 -2.89
CA LEU A 41 -0.15 -5.90 -1.92
C LEU A 41 -0.99 -7.08 -2.36
N SER A 42 -1.23 -8.01 -1.45
CA SER A 42 -2.03 -9.20 -1.73
C SER A 42 -3.03 -9.44 -0.63
N PHE A 43 -4.25 -9.76 -1.01
CA PHE A 43 -5.28 -10.17 -0.09
C PHE A 43 -5.78 -11.55 -0.50
N TRP A 44 -5.88 -12.45 0.46
CA TRP A 44 -6.44 -13.76 0.21
C TRP A 44 -7.91 -13.78 0.59
N ASP A 45 -8.75 -14.17 -0.36
CA ASP A 45 -10.17 -14.32 -0.11
C ASP A 45 -10.48 -15.81 0.06
N PRO A 46 -10.78 -16.27 1.29
CA PRO A 46 -11.06 -17.67 1.51
C PRO A 46 -12.36 -18.15 0.87
N ALA A 47 -13.31 -17.27 0.65
CA ALA A 47 -14.57 -17.66 0.02
C ALA A 47 -14.38 -18.00 -1.44
N ASP A 48 -13.64 -17.19 -2.16
CA ASP A 48 -13.37 -17.42 -3.58
C ASP A 48 -12.11 -18.23 -3.81
N LYS A 49 -11.33 -18.47 -2.74
CA LYS A 49 -10.05 -19.16 -2.84
C LYS A 49 -9.14 -18.50 -3.88
N SER A 50 -9.12 -17.18 -3.85
CA SER A 50 -8.34 -16.40 -4.79
C SER A 50 -7.63 -15.28 -4.06
N ALA A 51 -6.69 -14.65 -4.73
CA ALA A 51 -5.96 -13.53 -4.18
C ALA A 51 -6.14 -12.31 -5.08
N LEU A 52 -6.45 -11.18 -4.45
CA LEU A 52 -6.37 -9.90 -5.13
C LEU A 52 -4.95 -9.38 -4.94
N ARG A 53 -4.32 -8.99 -6.01
CA ARG A 53 -2.95 -8.53 -5.97
C ARG A 53 -2.82 -7.20 -6.68
N ILE A 54 -2.15 -6.28 -6.04
CA ILE A 54 -1.89 -4.96 -6.59
C ILE A 54 -0.39 -4.73 -6.57
N ASP A 55 0.18 -4.51 -7.75
CA ASP A 55 1.60 -4.24 -7.91
C ASP A 55 1.74 -2.85 -8.53
N LEU A 56 2.44 -1.96 -7.83
CA LEU A 56 2.67 -0.61 -8.31
C LEU A 56 4.13 -0.25 -8.12
N TRP A 57 4.67 0.52 -9.06
CA TRP A 57 6.01 1.07 -8.89
C TRP A 57 6.03 2.48 -9.49
N THR A 58 6.93 3.30 -8.95
CA THR A 58 7.10 4.66 -9.44
C THR A 58 8.10 4.70 -10.59
N LYS A 59 8.10 5.81 -11.28
CA LYS A 59 9.07 6.04 -12.35
C LYS A 59 10.51 5.96 -11.86
#